data_106462ac8297aa829d4ec54492a05481
#
_entry.id   106462ac8297aa829d4ec54492a05481
#
_cell.length_a   1.000
_cell.length_b   1.000
_cell.length_c   1.000
_cell.angle_alpha   90.00
_cell.angle_beta   90.00
_cell.angle_gamma   90.00
#
_symmetry.space_group_name_H-M   'P 1'
#
loop_
_entity.id
_entity.type
_entity.pdbx_description
1 polymer ?
#
loop_
_entity_poly.entity_id
_entity_poly.type
_entity_poly.pdbx_seq_one_letter_code
_entity_poly.pdbx_strand_id
1 'polypeptide(L)'
;RAEDGLRYSYRLWLDEQTGLPLRVLTLDENGVILEQMAFTQIQIKPAADTSKPVRPAKRKALDSPFKEVKGFQLLASEKAGKSTQYLYSDGLSSFSLYVEPSTRVEKGRMRQASVNGLMYGNGTTRFVAMGKVPVATLQQALSAAGQQSDENSKSKPQ
;
A
#
# COMPACT_ATOMS: atom_id res chain seq x y z
N ARG A 1 -16.57 7.73 0.09
CA ARG A 1 -16.16 7.11 1.35
C ARG A 1 -15.82 5.65 1.06
N ALA A 2 -14.71 5.13 1.57
CA ALA A 2 -14.38 3.72 1.47
C ALA A 2 -15.36 2.91 2.34
N GLU A 3 -15.91 1.83 1.80
CA GLU A 3 -16.97 1.05 2.47
C GLU A 3 -16.46 -0.17 3.21
N ASP A 4 -15.22 -0.61 2.89
CA ASP A 4 -14.68 -1.89 3.37
C ASP A 4 -13.72 -1.76 4.57
N GLY A 5 -13.44 -0.54 5.05
CA GLY A 5 -12.50 -0.29 6.14
C GLY A 5 -11.03 -0.64 5.83
N LEU A 6 -10.75 -1.07 4.59
CA LEU A 6 -9.40 -1.44 4.14
C LEU A 6 -8.68 -0.29 3.42
N ARG A 7 -9.38 0.81 3.19
CA ARG A 7 -8.90 1.98 2.46
C ARG A 7 -9.23 3.25 3.21
N TYR A 8 -8.36 4.23 3.08
CA TYR A 8 -8.69 5.59 3.45
C TYR A 8 -9.70 6.21 2.48
N SER A 9 -10.48 7.15 2.96
CA SER A 9 -11.38 7.95 2.13
C SER A 9 -10.67 9.19 1.62
N TYR A 10 -11.08 9.65 0.45
CA TYR A 10 -10.56 10.89 -0.13
C TYR A 10 -11.69 11.88 -0.37
N ARG A 11 -11.38 13.17 -0.15
CA ARG A 11 -12.22 14.29 -0.59
C ARG A 11 -11.38 15.16 -1.50
N LEU A 12 -11.89 15.38 -2.71
CA LEU A 12 -11.19 16.06 -3.79
C LEU A 12 -11.96 17.31 -4.17
N TRP A 13 -11.26 18.40 -4.41
CA TRP A 13 -11.76 19.60 -5.09
C TRP A 13 -10.99 19.72 -6.38
N LEU A 14 -11.72 19.71 -7.47
CA LEU A 14 -11.19 19.75 -8.82
C LEU A 14 -11.50 21.09 -9.46
N ASP A 15 -10.59 21.59 -10.28
CA ASP A 15 -10.87 22.68 -11.18
C ASP A 15 -11.90 22.21 -12.24
N GLU A 16 -12.96 22.99 -12.43
CA GLU A 16 -14.09 22.59 -13.28
C GLU A 16 -13.71 22.46 -14.75
N GLN A 17 -12.75 23.26 -15.23
CA GLN A 17 -12.37 23.29 -16.63
C GLN A 17 -11.32 22.24 -17.00
N THR A 18 -10.35 22.04 -16.11
CA THR A 18 -9.19 21.19 -16.39
C THR A 18 -9.23 19.83 -15.69
N GLY A 19 -10.12 19.68 -14.68
CA GLY A 19 -10.15 18.48 -13.82
C GLY A 19 -8.95 18.38 -12.88
N LEU A 20 -8.11 19.42 -12.80
CA LEU A 20 -6.92 19.41 -11.95
C LEU A 20 -7.32 19.38 -10.46
N PRO A 21 -6.76 18.47 -9.65
CA PRO A 21 -7.02 18.46 -8.21
C PRO A 21 -6.36 19.66 -7.53
N LEU A 22 -7.20 20.58 -7.03
CA LEU A 22 -6.77 21.79 -6.32
C LEU A 22 -6.56 21.55 -4.84
N ARG A 23 -7.33 20.63 -4.26
CA ARG A 23 -7.23 20.23 -2.86
C ARG A 23 -7.59 18.76 -2.72
N VAL A 24 -6.83 18.05 -1.88
CA VAL A 24 -7.05 16.63 -1.54
C VAL A 24 -6.99 16.48 -0.03
N LEU A 25 -8.00 15.88 0.56
CA LEU A 25 -7.98 15.40 1.94
C LEU A 25 -7.95 13.89 1.94
N THR A 26 -7.09 13.32 2.79
CA THR A 26 -7.10 11.90 3.15
C THR A 26 -7.77 11.77 4.52
N LEU A 27 -8.78 10.92 4.63
CA LEU A 27 -9.55 10.73 5.85
C LEU A 27 -9.44 9.27 6.30
N ASP A 28 -9.36 9.06 7.62
CA ASP A 28 -9.43 7.71 8.20
C ASP A 28 -10.85 7.12 8.16
N GLU A 29 -11.02 5.96 8.76
CA GLU A 29 -12.28 5.20 8.81
C GLU A 29 -13.38 5.98 9.57
N ASN A 30 -12.98 6.87 10.48
CA ASN A 30 -13.89 7.70 11.29
C ASN A 30 -14.18 9.07 10.65
N GLY A 31 -13.53 9.37 9.51
CA GLY A 31 -13.66 10.66 8.84
C GLY A 31 -12.72 11.74 9.39
N VAL A 32 -11.75 11.36 10.22
CA VAL A 32 -10.71 12.28 10.72
C VAL A 32 -9.70 12.55 9.62
N ILE A 33 -9.36 13.83 9.42
CA ILE A 33 -8.38 14.24 8.41
C ILE A 33 -6.98 13.80 8.87
N LEU A 34 -6.33 12.95 8.08
CA LEU A 34 -4.97 12.48 8.29
C LEU A 34 -3.95 13.36 7.56
N GLU A 35 -4.28 13.75 6.34
CA GLU A 35 -3.44 14.60 5.50
C GLU A 35 -4.29 15.56 4.68
N GLN A 36 -3.70 16.71 4.38
CA GLN A 36 -4.25 17.67 3.43
C GLN A 36 -3.15 18.10 2.47
N MET A 37 -3.46 18.10 1.19
CA MET A 37 -2.70 18.76 0.14
C MET A 37 -3.58 19.83 -0.50
N ALA A 38 -3.05 21.03 -0.70
CA ALA A 38 -3.74 22.09 -1.43
C ALA A 38 -2.70 22.98 -2.12
N PHE A 39 -3.04 23.49 -3.30
CA PHE A 39 -2.27 24.56 -3.90
C PHE A 39 -2.58 25.87 -3.19
N THR A 40 -1.53 26.59 -2.77
CA THR A 40 -1.65 27.97 -2.26
C THR A 40 -1.72 28.97 -3.39
N GLN A 41 -1.09 28.63 -4.51
CA GLN A 41 -1.12 29.39 -5.75
C GLN A 41 -0.93 28.43 -6.93
N ILE A 42 -1.69 28.61 -8.00
CA ILE A 42 -1.59 27.82 -9.23
C ILE A 42 -1.69 28.73 -10.45
N GLN A 43 -0.86 28.48 -11.44
CA GLN A 43 -0.96 29.09 -12.74
C GLN A 43 -1.12 27.99 -13.79
N ILE A 44 -2.30 27.91 -14.40
CA ILE A 44 -2.58 26.94 -15.46
C ILE A 44 -2.25 27.64 -16.79
N LYS A 45 -1.26 27.13 -17.51
CA LYS A 45 -0.92 27.59 -18.86
C LYS A 45 -1.50 26.61 -19.86
N PRO A 46 -2.04 27.09 -21.01
CA PRO A 46 -2.40 26.21 -22.09
C PRO A 46 -1.18 25.34 -22.48
N ALA A 47 -1.39 24.04 -22.64
CA ALA A 47 -0.33 23.18 -23.14
C ALA A 47 0.05 23.68 -24.55
N ALA A 48 1.32 23.97 -24.79
CA ALA A 48 1.81 24.09 -26.16
C ALA A 48 1.51 22.77 -26.85
N ASP A 49 0.71 22.89 -27.94
CA ASP A 49 0.24 21.77 -28.74
C ASP A 49 1.38 20.80 -29.02
N THR A 50 1.22 19.50 -28.65
CA THR A 50 1.86 18.38 -29.35
C THR A 50 2.08 17.11 -28.59
N SER A 51 1.81 16.97 -27.35
CA SER A 51 1.99 15.64 -26.74
C SER A 51 0.69 14.86 -26.76
N LYS A 52 0.63 13.82 -27.56
CA LYS A 52 -0.37 12.76 -27.38
C LYS A 52 -0.35 12.37 -25.91
N PRO A 53 -1.49 12.31 -25.20
CA PRO A 53 -1.51 11.95 -23.80
C PRO A 53 -0.78 10.61 -23.65
N VAL A 54 0.33 10.62 -22.90
CA VAL A 54 1.03 9.39 -22.56
C VAL A 54 0.09 8.61 -21.64
N ARG A 55 -0.59 7.63 -22.22
CA ARG A 55 -1.38 6.69 -21.41
C ARG A 55 -0.39 5.92 -20.56
N PRO A 56 -0.51 5.98 -19.22
CA PRO A 56 0.33 5.16 -18.38
C PRO A 56 0.17 3.70 -18.80
N ALA A 57 1.28 3.01 -19.02
CA ALA A 57 1.25 1.59 -19.32
C ALA A 57 0.47 0.87 -18.21
N LYS A 58 -0.55 0.10 -18.58
CA LYS A 58 -1.24 -0.75 -17.61
C LYS A 58 -0.22 -1.71 -17.03
N ARG A 59 0.16 -1.53 -15.77
CA ARG A 59 1.01 -2.48 -15.09
C ARG A 59 0.21 -3.77 -14.95
N LYS A 60 0.76 -4.86 -15.47
CA LYS A 60 0.19 -6.19 -15.29
C LYS A 60 0.39 -6.58 -13.81
N ALA A 61 -0.68 -7.01 -13.15
CA ALA A 61 -0.56 -7.59 -11.83
C ALA A 61 0.34 -8.84 -11.91
N LEU A 62 1.18 -9.02 -10.90
CA LEU A 62 2.02 -10.20 -10.75
C LEU A 62 1.28 -11.24 -9.89
N ASP A 63 1.62 -12.51 -10.06
CA ASP A 63 1.12 -13.56 -9.18
C ASP A 63 1.73 -13.36 -7.78
N SER A 64 0.88 -13.19 -6.78
CA SER A 64 1.31 -13.02 -5.40
C SER A 64 1.68 -14.39 -4.80
N PRO A 65 2.84 -14.50 -4.10
CA PRO A 65 3.13 -15.69 -3.31
C PRO A 65 2.29 -15.79 -2.04
N PHE A 66 1.50 -14.78 -1.71
CA PHE A 66 0.66 -14.73 -0.51
C PHE A 66 -0.80 -14.63 -0.88
N LYS A 67 -1.67 -15.07 0.04
CA LYS A 67 -3.11 -14.94 -0.10
C LYS A 67 -3.50 -13.47 -0.33
N GLU A 68 -4.46 -13.23 -1.20
CA GLU A 68 -4.85 -11.89 -1.60
C GLU A 68 -5.36 -11.05 -0.42
N VAL A 69 -4.92 -9.79 -0.36
CA VAL A 69 -5.57 -8.73 0.41
C VAL A 69 -6.65 -8.14 -0.47
N LYS A 70 -7.90 -8.16 -0.01
CA LYS A 70 -9.08 -7.79 -0.82
C LYS A 70 -8.90 -6.47 -1.57
N GLY A 71 -8.91 -6.56 -2.90
CA GLY A 71 -8.84 -5.44 -3.83
C GLY A 71 -7.44 -4.83 -4.02
N PHE A 72 -6.39 -5.43 -3.44
CA PHE A 72 -5.00 -5.06 -3.70
C PHE A 72 -4.34 -6.11 -4.60
N GLN A 73 -3.58 -5.65 -5.58
CA GLN A 73 -2.82 -6.48 -6.51
C GLN A 73 -1.33 -6.28 -6.32
N LEU A 74 -0.54 -7.35 -6.46
CA LEU A 74 0.91 -7.26 -6.47
C LEU A 74 1.36 -6.57 -7.76
N LEU A 75 2.07 -5.45 -7.63
CA LEU A 75 2.59 -4.67 -8.76
C LEU A 75 4.08 -4.87 -9.01
N ALA A 76 4.84 -5.15 -7.95
CA ALA A 76 6.28 -5.34 -8.03
C ALA A 76 6.75 -6.26 -6.92
N SER A 77 7.81 -7.03 -7.20
CA SER A 77 8.57 -7.79 -6.22
C SER A 77 10.04 -7.55 -6.48
N GLU A 78 10.78 -7.15 -5.43
CA GLU A 78 12.19 -6.84 -5.51
C GLU A 78 12.95 -7.47 -4.34
N LYS A 79 14.07 -8.09 -4.65
CA LYS A 79 14.97 -8.69 -3.66
C LYS A 79 16.14 -7.77 -3.37
N ALA A 80 16.27 -7.36 -2.10
CA ALA A 80 17.37 -6.53 -1.60
C ALA A 80 18.14 -7.29 -0.51
N GLY A 81 19.24 -7.91 -0.88
CA GLY A 81 20.01 -8.76 0.04
C GLY A 81 19.21 -9.96 0.53
N LYS A 82 18.96 -10.04 1.85
CA LYS A 82 18.16 -11.10 2.50
C LYS A 82 16.67 -10.77 2.58
N SER A 83 16.28 -9.54 2.29
CA SER A 83 14.88 -9.08 2.31
C SER A 83 14.28 -9.14 0.92
N THR A 84 12.99 -9.48 0.83
CA THR A 84 12.19 -9.35 -0.38
C THR A 84 11.05 -8.38 -0.10
N GLN A 85 10.92 -7.35 -0.92
CA GLN A 85 9.81 -6.41 -0.89
C GLN A 85 8.75 -6.82 -1.90
N TYR A 86 7.50 -6.75 -1.49
CA TYR A 86 6.32 -6.92 -2.33
C TYR A 86 5.48 -5.65 -2.26
N LEU A 87 5.27 -4.98 -3.39
CA LEU A 87 4.47 -3.76 -3.49
C LEU A 87 3.07 -4.10 -3.96
N TYR A 88 2.09 -3.82 -3.13
CA TYR A 88 0.66 -3.98 -3.43
C TYR A 88 -0.02 -2.64 -3.64
N SER A 89 -0.99 -2.58 -4.55
CA SER A 89 -1.81 -1.39 -4.78
C SER A 89 -3.20 -1.75 -5.28
N ASP A 90 -4.16 -0.88 -4.97
CA ASP A 90 -5.52 -0.89 -5.53
C ASP A 90 -5.73 0.19 -6.61
N GLY A 91 -4.65 0.91 -6.99
CA GLY A 91 -4.65 2.02 -7.93
C GLY A 91 -4.70 3.41 -7.29
N LEU A 92 -5.16 3.55 -6.04
CA LEU A 92 -5.18 4.80 -5.27
C LEU A 92 -4.26 4.76 -4.06
N SER A 93 -4.25 3.63 -3.38
CA SER A 93 -3.45 3.37 -2.19
C SER A 93 -2.43 2.28 -2.46
N SER A 94 -1.38 2.24 -1.66
CA SER A 94 -0.37 1.19 -1.74
C SER A 94 0.23 0.88 -0.37
N PHE A 95 0.71 -0.35 -0.24
CA PHE A 95 1.54 -0.77 0.87
C PHE A 95 2.63 -1.73 0.41
N SER A 96 3.72 -1.79 1.16
CA SER A 96 4.80 -2.73 0.95
C SER A 96 4.80 -3.78 2.05
N LEU A 97 5.01 -5.04 1.67
CA LEU A 97 5.28 -6.14 2.57
C LEU A 97 6.75 -6.56 2.37
N TYR A 98 7.54 -6.49 3.44
CA TYR A 98 8.92 -6.96 3.47
C TYR A 98 8.97 -8.29 4.19
N VAL A 99 9.70 -9.23 3.63
CA VAL A 99 9.89 -10.58 4.16
C VAL A 99 11.38 -10.85 4.25
N GLU A 100 11.87 -11.18 5.43
CA GLU A 100 13.28 -11.45 5.66
C GLU A 100 13.51 -12.52 6.72
N PRO A 101 14.58 -13.29 6.65
CA PRO A 101 14.96 -14.23 7.70
C PRO A 101 15.19 -13.51 9.03
N SER A 102 14.65 -14.05 10.13
CA SER A 102 14.86 -13.50 11.48
C SER A 102 14.66 -14.58 12.52
N THR A 103 15.56 -14.65 13.48
CA THR A 103 15.44 -15.57 14.64
C THR A 103 14.65 -14.98 15.80
N ARG A 104 14.11 -13.76 15.66
CA ARG A 104 13.36 -13.09 16.72
C ARG A 104 11.87 -13.36 16.60
N VAL A 105 11.25 -13.61 17.75
CA VAL A 105 9.79 -13.57 17.90
C VAL A 105 9.44 -12.17 18.40
N GLU A 106 8.82 -11.38 17.56
CA GLU A 106 8.59 -9.96 17.86
C GLU A 106 7.30 -9.45 17.19
N LYS A 107 6.73 -8.42 17.78
CA LYS A 107 5.61 -7.67 17.22
C LYS A 107 5.88 -6.19 17.40
N GLY A 108 5.55 -5.41 16.37
CA GLY A 108 5.73 -3.96 16.40
C GLY A 108 4.64 -3.24 15.64
N ARG A 109 4.40 -2.00 16.06
CA ARG A 109 3.48 -1.07 15.38
C ARG A 109 4.09 0.31 15.35
N MET A 110 3.96 0.97 14.21
CA MET A 110 4.28 2.39 14.06
C MET A 110 3.13 3.10 13.34
N ARG A 111 3.00 4.41 13.62
CA ARG A 111 2.12 5.30 12.89
C ARG A 111 2.78 6.67 12.77
N GLN A 112 2.77 7.21 11.56
CA GLN A 112 3.20 8.57 11.28
C GLN A 112 2.25 9.19 10.24
N ALA A 113 1.44 10.15 10.66
CA ALA A 113 0.37 10.75 9.86
C ALA A 113 -0.55 9.66 9.25
N SER A 114 -0.62 9.56 7.92
CA SER A 114 -1.40 8.54 7.20
C SER A 114 -0.67 7.22 7.00
N VAL A 115 0.64 7.14 7.33
CA VAL A 115 1.43 5.91 7.18
C VAL A 115 1.31 5.06 8.43
N ASN A 116 0.86 3.83 8.26
CA ASN A 116 0.92 2.79 9.27
C ASN A 116 2.01 1.77 8.95
N GLY A 117 2.57 1.17 9.98
CA GLY A 117 3.49 0.05 9.86
C GLY A 117 3.19 -0.99 10.94
N LEU A 118 3.25 -2.26 10.56
CA LEU A 118 3.13 -3.41 11.44
C LEU A 118 4.28 -4.36 11.18
N MET A 119 4.77 -4.99 12.24
CA MET A 119 5.82 -5.99 12.18
C MET A 119 5.41 -7.24 12.95
N TYR A 120 5.77 -8.39 12.41
CA TYR A 120 5.58 -9.68 13.03
C TYR A 120 6.77 -10.59 12.70
N GLY A 121 7.39 -11.18 13.72
CA GLY A 121 8.43 -12.20 13.61
C GLY A 121 8.00 -13.48 14.31
N ASN A 122 8.19 -14.63 13.67
CA ASN A 122 7.83 -15.96 14.19
C ASN A 122 9.04 -16.81 14.63
N GLY A 123 10.25 -16.21 14.67
CA GLY A 123 11.48 -16.93 15.05
C GLY A 123 12.23 -17.55 13.87
N THR A 124 11.69 -17.50 12.68
CA THR A 124 12.36 -17.91 11.43
C THR A 124 12.30 -16.83 10.37
N THR A 125 11.22 -16.08 10.35
CA THR A 125 10.93 -15.04 9.36
C THR A 125 10.35 -13.80 10.05
N ARG A 126 10.76 -12.64 9.59
CA ARG A 126 10.17 -11.35 9.95
C ARG A 126 9.40 -10.79 8.76
N PHE A 127 8.20 -10.33 9.03
CA PHE A 127 7.31 -9.66 8.11
C PHE A 127 7.11 -8.22 8.56
N VAL A 128 7.29 -7.26 7.67
CA VAL A 128 7.00 -5.85 7.93
C VAL A 128 6.07 -5.35 6.84
N ALA A 129 4.87 -4.95 7.21
CA ALA A 129 3.92 -4.34 6.30
C ALA A 129 3.78 -2.85 6.62
N MET A 130 3.93 -1.97 5.61
CA MET A 130 3.83 -0.52 5.80
C MET A 130 3.26 0.19 4.59
N GLY A 131 2.47 1.23 4.82
CA GLY A 131 1.88 2.03 3.74
C GLY A 131 0.83 3.03 4.20
N LYS A 132 0.31 3.80 3.23
CA LYS A 132 -0.80 4.74 3.43
C LYS A 132 -2.15 4.02 3.33
N VAL A 133 -2.36 3.09 4.24
CA VAL A 133 -3.57 2.28 4.34
C VAL A 133 -3.97 2.09 5.81
N PRO A 134 -5.24 1.78 6.11
CA PRO A 134 -5.67 1.41 7.46
C PRO A 134 -4.87 0.24 8.04
N VAL A 135 -4.79 0.20 9.36
CA VAL A 135 -4.12 -0.89 10.09
C VAL A 135 -4.71 -2.26 9.74
N ALA A 136 -6.03 -2.33 9.52
CA ALA A 136 -6.73 -3.56 9.14
C ALA A 136 -6.17 -4.20 7.85
N THR A 137 -5.81 -3.39 6.86
CA THR A 137 -5.19 -3.84 5.61
C THR A 137 -3.84 -4.50 5.87
N LEU A 138 -3.00 -3.85 6.68
CA LEU A 138 -1.68 -4.40 7.04
C LEU A 138 -1.79 -5.66 7.88
N GLN A 139 -2.80 -5.76 8.75
CA GLN A 139 -3.09 -6.98 9.51
C GLN A 139 -3.47 -8.13 8.59
N GLN A 140 -4.32 -7.90 7.59
CA GLN A 140 -4.65 -8.92 6.59
C GLN A 140 -3.40 -9.37 5.82
N ALA A 141 -2.55 -8.42 5.38
CA ALA A 141 -1.32 -8.73 4.66
C ALA A 141 -0.36 -9.59 5.50
N LEU A 142 -0.14 -9.24 6.77
CA LEU A 142 0.70 -10.01 7.68
C LEU A 142 0.13 -11.40 7.98
N SER A 143 -1.19 -11.51 8.17
CA SER A 143 -1.85 -12.79 8.41
C SER A 143 -1.73 -13.71 7.19
N ALA A 144 -1.92 -13.18 5.99
CA ALA A 144 -1.76 -13.90 4.74
C ALA A 144 -0.32 -14.43 4.55
N ALA A 145 0.68 -13.60 4.86
CA ALA A 145 2.09 -13.96 4.75
C ALA A 145 2.54 -14.98 5.83
N GLY A 146 2.08 -14.80 7.07
CA GLY A 146 2.41 -15.70 8.19
C GLY A 146 1.85 -17.11 8.01
N GLN A 147 0.58 -17.25 7.58
CA GLN A 147 -0.05 -18.55 7.35
C GLN A 147 0.71 -19.38 6.30
N GLN A 148 1.16 -18.77 5.24
CA GLN A 148 1.88 -19.46 4.17
C GLN A 148 3.30 -19.88 4.55
N SER A 149 3.95 -19.13 5.44
CA SER A 149 5.25 -19.53 6.00
C SER A 149 5.15 -20.80 6.85
N ASP A 150 4.08 -20.96 7.60
CA ASP A 150 3.83 -22.11 8.46
C ASP A 150 3.46 -23.36 7.64
N GLU A 151 2.75 -23.21 6.52
CA GLU A 151 2.45 -24.29 5.59
C GLU A 151 3.69 -24.79 4.84
N ASN A 152 4.57 -23.88 4.37
CA ASN A 152 5.80 -24.22 3.70
C ASN A 152 6.85 -24.87 4.64
N SER A 153 6.81 -24.56 5.93
CA SER A 153 7.69 -25.18 6.92
C SER A 153 7.28 -26.62 7.26
N LYS A 154 5.98 -26.96 7.13
CA LYS A 154 5.44 -28.29 7.36
C LYS A 154 5.56 -29.24 6.15
N SER A 155 5.76 -28.70 4.96
CA SER A 155 5.83 -29.48 3.70
C SER A 155 7.26 -29.85 3.26
N LYS A 156 8.32 -29.53 4.04
CA LYS A 156 9.66 -30.05 3.80
C LYS A 156 9.79 -31.45 4.46
N PRO A 157 9.90 -32.53 3.67
CA PRO A 157 10.23 -33.83 4.24
C PRO A 157 11.65 -33.80 4.83
N GLN A 158 11.81 -34.47 5.97
CA GLN A 158 13.10 -34.76 6.58
C GLN A 158 13.94 -35.67 5.68
#